data_f5fa2d313b31eb9351df2ef53d620c41
#
_entry.id   f5fa2d313b31eb9351df2ef53d620c41
#
_cell.length_a   1.000
_cell.length_b   1.000
_cell.length_c   1.000
_cell.angle_alpha   90.00
_cell.angle_beta   90.00
_cell.angle_gamma   90.00
#
_symmetry.space_group_name_H-M   'P 1'
#
loop_
_entity.id
_entity.type
_entity.pdbx_description
1 polymer ?
#
loop_
_entity_poly.entity_id
_entity_poly.type
_entity_poly.pdbx_seq_one_letter_code
_entity_poly.pdbx_strand_id
1 'polypeptide(L)'
;KKSSSNDPVVLQLPDYRMLYWLSKLPGYEKCFKMYKCKNLQWRKVYQFTYEDNNFKMRRIYTHKQYNEVVADTDIFITGSDQIWNPYCGGFNPMMFVEFGKDKKRIAYSSSIAQPEIPQQIKERMKQDLLKFKYIGVREQRSVELLNVLLGRTDIRLVVDPTYLLSMEEWMEFGEKAVLEFPLPKKYIFCYFVGDKRKEIYEQMVQDVKKFTGDRKS
;
A
#
# COMPACT_ATOMS: atom_id res chain seq x y z
N LYS A 1 8.59 -24.01 -20.20
CA LYS A 1 7.41 -24.59 -19.51
C LYS A 1 6.64 -23.39 -18.95
N LYS A 2 5.43 -23.11 -19.46
CA LYS A 2 4.53 -22.11 -18.89
C LYS A 2 4.14 -22.57 -17.50
N SER A 3 4.44 -21.77 -16.49
CA SER A 3 3.93 -21.99 -15.14
C SER A 3 2.42 -21.76 -15.17
N SER A 4 1.64 -22.79 -14.95
CA SER A 4 0.17 -22.74 -14.92
C SER A 4 -0.37 -22.31 -13.54
N SER A 5 0.33 -21.48 -12.82
CA SER A 5 -0.19 -21.01 -11.53
C SER A 5 -1.03 -19.75 -11.73
N ASN A 6 -2.33 -19.85 -11.44
CA ASN A 6 -3.30 -18.73 -11.42
C ASN A 6 -3.08 -17.76 -10.25
N ASP A 7 -1.94 -17.81 -9.61
CA ASP A 7 -1.65 -16.98 -8.45
C ASP A 7 -1.43 -15.51 -8.85
N PRO A 8 -1.96 -14.57 -8.10
CA PRO A 8 -1.78 -13.15 -8.38
C PRO A 8 -0.31 -12.74 -8.26
N VAL A 9 0.15 -11.92 -9.19
CA VAL A 9 1.48 -11.31 -9.15
C VAL A 9 1.34 -9.85 -8.78
N VAL A 10 2.00 -9.44 -7.72
CA VAL A 10 2.02 -8.04 -7.30
C VAL A 10 3.08 -7.28 -8.08
N LEU A 11 2.69 -6.17 -8.72
CA LEU A 11 3.60 -5.28 -9.42
C LEU A 11 4.05 -4.16 -8.50
N GLN A 12 5.35 -4.04 -8.32
CA GLN A 12 5.94 -2.98 -7.50
C GLN A 12 6.68 -1.96 -8.37
N LEU A 13 6.47 -0.67 -8.07
CA LEU A 13 7.08 0.44 -8.79
C LEU A 13 8.57 0.61 -8.46
N PRO A 14 9.37 1.13 -9.41
CA PRO A 14 10.84 1.07 -9.39
C PRO A 14 11.55 2.18 -8.60
N ASP A 15 10.92 2.94 -7.71
CA ASP A 15 11.54 4.09 -7.02
C ASP A 15 12.74 3.73 -6.13
N TYR A 16 13.02 2.45 -5.94
CA TYR A 16 14.13 1.96 -5.14
C TYR A 16 15.23 1.26 -5.96
N ARG A 17 15.33 1.52 -7.25
CA ARG A 17 16.28 0.86 -8.17
C ARG A 17 17.73 0.90 -7.70
N MET A 18 18.21 2.07 -7.31
CA MET A 18 19.62 2.27 -6.94
C MET A 18 19.98 1.48 -5.69
N LEU A 19 19.13 1.49 -4.69
CA LEU A 19 19.36 0.81 -3.42
C LEU A 19 19.29 -0.72 -3.54
N TYR A 20 18.40 -1.22 -4.39
CA TYR A 20 18.34 -2.64 -4.70
C TYR A 20 19.60 -3.13 -5.42
N TRP A 21 20.11 -2.37 -6.38
CA TRP A 21 21.37 -2.70 -7.06
C TRP A 21 22.57 -2.66 -6.12
N LEU A 22 22.65 -1.63 -5.29
CA LEU A 22 23.70 -1.52 -4.28
C LEU A 22 23.67 -2.68 -3.27
N SER A 23 22.49 -3.17 -2.91
CA SER A 23 22.35 -4.31 -2.00
C SER A 23 22.84 -5.64 -2.59
N LYS A 24 23.00 -5.73 -3.92
CA LYS A 24 23.48 -6.93 -4.64
C LYS A 24 25.00 -6.93 -4.88
N LEU A 25 25.69 -5.82 -4.59
CA LEU A 25 27.14 -5.75 -4.75
C LEU A 25 27.86 -6.52 -3.62
N PRO A 26 28.86 -7.36 -3.94
CA PRO A 26 29.64 -8.08 -2.95
C PRO A 26 30.28 -7.12 -1.93
N GLY A 27 30.08 -7.39 -0.65
CA GLY A 27 30.60 -6.54 0.45
C GLY A 27 29.65 -5.42 0.89
N TYR A 28 28.66 -5.03 0.10
CA TYR A 28 27.72 -3.97 0.47
C TYR A 28 26.71 -4.45 1.53
N GLU A 29 26.47 -5.76 1.61
CA GLU A 29 25.58 -6.35 2.64
C GLU A 29 26.02 -6.02 4.08
N LYS A 30 27.32 -6.00 4.36
CA LYS A 30 27.85 -5.64 5.68
C LYS A 30 27.64 -4.15 6.01
N CYS A 31 27.91 -3.27 5.05
CA CYS A 31 27.68 -1.83 5.21
C CYS A 31 26.18 -1.54 5.32
N PHE A 32 25.36 -2.21 4.55
CA PHE A 32 23.91 -2.07 4.57
C PHE A 32 23.30 -2.60 5.87
N LYS A 33 23.76 -3.75 6.39
CA LYS A 33 23.39 -4.26 7.72
C LYS A 33 23.75 -3.27 8.83
N MET A 34 24.92 -2.66 8.77
CA MET A 34 25.42 -1.74 9.79
C MET A 34 24.66 -0.39 9.78
N TYR A 35 24.36 0.13 8.60
CA TYR A 35 23.53 1.33 8.42
C TYR A 35 22.07 1.09 8.81
N LYS A 36 21.54 -0.08 8.54
CA LYS A 36 20.21 -0.58 8.86
C LYS A 36 19.91 -0.56 10.36
N CYS A 37 20.86 -0.95 11.21
CA CYS A 37 20.67 -0.97 12.67
C CYS A 37 20.48 0.43 13.28
N LYS A 38 20.87 1.49 12.58
CA LYS A 38 20.82 2.87 13.07
C LYS A 38 19.65 3.70 12.53
N ASN A 39 18.98 3.27 11.46
CA ASN A 39 17.94 4.07 10.83
C ASN A 39 16.65 3.26 10.60
N LEU A 40 15.60 3.60 11.35
CA LEU A 40 14.30 2.92 11.34
C LEU A 40 13.60 2.93 9.96
N GLN A 41 13.78 4.00 9.17
CA GLN A 41 13.21 4.09 7.81
C GLN A 41 13.84 3.06 6.87
N TRP A 42 15.15 2.84 6.99
CA TRP A 42 15.85 1.83 6.20
C TRP A 42 15.49 0.41 6.61
N ARG A 43 15.19 0.16 7.89
CA ARG A 43 14.65 -1.13 8.34
C ARG A 43 13.33 -1.45 7.63
N LYS A 44 12.42 -0.49 7.52
CA LYS A 44 11.15 -0.65 6.80
C LYS A 44 11.36 -0.95 5.32
N VAL A 45 12.20 -0.18 4.63
CA VAL A 45 12.52 -0.40 3.21
C VAL A 45 13.15 -1.78 2.98
N TYR A 46 14.00 -2.22 3.88
CA TYR A 46 14.65 -3.53 3.78
C TYR A 46 13.65 -4.68 4.02
N GLN A 47 12.80 -4.60 5.02
CA GLN A 47 11.73 -5.57 5.25
C GLN A 47 10.86 -5.71 4.01
N PHE A 48 10.38 -4.61 3.47
CA PHE A 48 9.61 -4.61 2.22
C PHE A 48 10.36 -5.17 1.01
N THR A 49 11.68 -5.11 0.98
CA THR A 49 12.48 -5.59 -0.17
C THR A 49 12.97 -7.02 -0.05
N TYR A 50 13.10 -7.55 1.16
CA TYR A 50 13.71 -8.88 1.40
C TYR A 50 12.76 -9.95 1.94
N GLU A 51 11.66 -9.55 2.59
CA GLU A 51 10.61 -10.48 3.03
C GLU A 51 9.62 -10.84 1.92
N ASP A 52 9.86 -10.35 0.70
CA ASP A 52 9.05 -10.58 -0.51
C ASP A 52 8.98 -12.06 -0.97
N ASN A 53 9.67 -12.96 -0.29
CA ASN A 53 9.65 -14.40 -0.66
C ASN A 53 8.28 -15.06 -0.45
N ASN A 54 7.40 -14.44 0.34
CA ASN A 54 6.05 -14.95 0.58
C ASN A 54 5.01 -14.39 -0.40
N PHE A 55 5.36 -13.35 -1.15
CA PHE A 55 4.50 -12.76 -2.16
C PHE A 55 5.12 -12.94 -3.55
N LYS A 56 4.35 -13.37 -4.52
CA LYS A 56 4.79 -13.43 -5.92
C LYS A 56 4.90 -12.02 -6.50
N MET A 57 5.92 -11.29 -6.09
CA MET A 57 6.18 -9.95 -6.57
C MET A 57 7.05 -9.98 -7.81
N ARG A 58 6.59 -9.33 -8.88
CA ARG A 58 7.36 -9.12 -10.10
C ARG A 58 7.78 -7.67 -10.19
N ARG A 59 9.07 -7.40 -10.05
CA ARG A 59 9.64 -6.07 -10.25
C ARG A 59 9.90 -5.82 -11.73
N ILE A 60 9.50 -4.64 -12.20
CA ILE A 60 9.65 -4.23 -13.59
C ILE A 60 10.71 -3.13 -13.67
N TYR A 61 11.78 -3.39 -14.41
CA TYR A 61 12.90 -2.45 -14.54
C TYR A 61 13.08 -1.92 -15.97
N THR A 62 12.48 -2.58 -16.97
CA THR A 62 12.64 -2.24 -18.39
C THR A 62 11.31 -2.23 -19.11
N HIS A 63 11.23 -1.47 -20.21
CA HIS A 63 10.06 -1.49 -21.09
C HIS A 63 9.77 -2.89 -21.67
N LYS A 64 10.79 -3.71 -21.89
CA LYS A 64 10.62 -5.08 -22.35
C LYS A 64 9.85 -5.90 -21.32
N GLN A 65 10.32 -5.92 -20.06
CA GLN A 65 9.65 -6.62 -18.96
C GLN A 65 8.21 -6.14 -18.74
N TYR A 66 7.99 -4.85 -18.94
CA TYR A 66 6.69 -4.23 -18.86
C TYR A 66 5.73 -4.77 -19.94
N ASN A 67 6.20 -4.81 -21.18
CA ASN A 67 5.41 -5.36 -22.28
C ASN A 67 5.12 -6.85 -22.09
N GLU A 68 6.07 -7.62 -21.56
CA GLU A 68 5.88 -9.02 -21.22
C GLU A 68 4.78 -9.19 -20.17
N VAL A 69 4.80 -8.37 -19.08
CA VAL A 69 3.75 -8.41 -18.06
C VAL A 69 2.39 -8.06 -18.64
N VAL A 70 2.31 -7.04 -19.49
CA VAL A 70 1.05 -6.66 -20.13
C VAL A 70 0.54 -7.78 -21.04
N ALA A 71 1.42 -8.45 -21.78
CA ALA A 71 1.06 -9.57 -22.66
C ALA A 71 0.52 -10.77 -21.86
N ASP A 72 1.16 -11.10 -20.75
CA ASP A 72 0.86 -12.26 -19.90
C ASP A 72 -0.31 -12.03 -18.94
N THR A 73 -0.86 -10.81 -18.86
CA THR A 73 -1.89 -10.45 -17.86
C THR A 73 -3.25 -10.28 -18.56
N ASP A 74 -4.29 -10.87 -18.00
CA ASP A 74 -5.68 -10.70 -18.46
C ASP A 74 -6.39 -9.57 -17.72
N ILE A 75 -6.09 -9.39 -16.45
CA ILE A 75 -6.76 -8.44 -15.56
C ILE A 75 -5.73 -7.72 -14.70
N PHE A 76 -5.81 -6.40 -14.67
CA PHE A 76 -5.09 -5.56 -13.72
C PHE A 76 -6.00 -5.09 -12.61
N ILE A 77 -5.55 -5.26 -11.38
CA ILE A 77 -6.23 -4.77 -10.18
C ILE A 77 -5.36 -3.69 -9.55
N THR A 78 -5.93 -2.53 -9.30
CA THR A 78 -5.29 -1.44 -8.54
C THR A 78 -6.00 -1.23 -7.21
N GLY A 79 -5.26 -0.85 -6.20
CA GLY A 79 -5.74 -0.67 -4.83
C GLY A 79 -4.83 -1.46 -3.86
N SER A 80 -5.04 -1.37 -2.59
CA SER A 80 -5.97 -0.47 -1.90
C SER A 80 -5.31 0.91 -1.64
N ASP A 81 -5.69 1.53 -0.51
CA ASP A 81 -5.11 2.77 0.01
C ASP A 81 -5.40 4.03 -0.84
N GLN A 82 -4.80 5.15 -0.43
CA GLN A 82 -5.02 6.49 -0.98
C GLN A 82 -4.32 6.70 -2.34
N ILE A 83 -4.38 5.69 -3.21
CA ILE A 83 -3.68 5.71 -4.51
C ILE A 83 -4.22 6.77 -5.48
N TRP A 84 -5.42 7.28 -5.22
CA TRP A 84 -6.04 8.34 -6.02
C TRP A 84 -6.11 9.68 -5.27
N ASN A 85 -5.44 9.78 -4.11
CA ASN A 85 -5.31 11.04 -3.39
C ASN A 85 -4.31 11.96 -4.10
N PRO A 86 -4.75 13.11 -4.63
CA PRO A 86 -3.88 14.02 -5.39
C PRO A 86 -2.78 14.66 -4.55
N TYR A 87 -2.93 14.63 -3.22
CA TYR A 87 -1.95 15.20 -2.28
C TYR A 87 -0.99 14.16 -1.68
N CYS A 88 -1.16 12.88 -2.06
CA CYS A 88 -0.32 11.78 -1.60
C CYS A 88 0.57 11.29 -2.75
N GLY A 89 1.70 11.94 -2.98
CA GLY A 89 2.64 11.58 -4.07
C GLY A 89 2.27 12.12 -5.46
N GLY A 90 1.24 12.97 -5.57
CA GLY A 90 0.78 13.54 -6.83
C GLY A 90 -0.03 12.57 -7.69
N PHE A 91 -0.47 13.05 -8.85
CA PHE A 91 -1.17 12.22 -9.82
C PHE A 91 -0.19 11.25 -10.50
N ASN A 92 -0.32 9.96 -10.20
CA ASN A 92 0.55 8.93 -10.74
C ASN A 92 -0.20 8.06 -11.76
N PRO A 93 0.15 8.10 -13.06
CA PRO A 93 -0.48 7.31 -14.10
C PRO A 93 -0.51 5.80 -13.85
N MET A 94 0.48 5.30 -13.12
CA MET A 94 0.57 3.88 -12.77
C MET A 94 -0.59 3.43 -11.87
N MET A 95 -1.07 4.31 -10.99
CA MET A 95 -2.20 4.02 -10.09
C MET A 95 -3.54 3.95 -10.83
N PHE A 96 -3.57 4.45 -12.08
CA PHE A 96 -4.69 4.34 -13.00
C PHE A 96 -4.51 3.23 -14.04
N VAL A 97 -3.46 2.43 -13.90
CA VAL A 97 -3.15 1.31 -14.82
C VAL A 97 -3.14 1.77 -16.29
N GLU A 98 -2.60 2.95 -16.59
CA GLU A 98 -2.55 3.49 -17.95
C GLU A 98 -1.88 2.54 -18.94
N PHE A 99 -0.92 1.78 -18.45
CA PHE A 99 -0.19 0.78 -19.21
C PHE A 99 -1.03 -0.44 -19.62
N GLY A 100 -2.14 -0.68 -18.99
CA GLY A 100 -2.96 -1.87 -19.21
C GLY A 100 -3.62 -1.94 -20.57
N LYS A 101 -3.48 -0.90 -21.44
CA LYS A 101 -4.05 -0.84 -22.79
C LYS A 101 -5.48 -1.40 -22.83
N ASP A 102 -5.70 -2.48 -23.57
CA ASP A 102 -7.01 -3.12 -23.76
C ASP A 102 -7.36 -4.15 -22.68
N LYS A 103 -6.51 -4.29 -21.68
CA LYS A 103 -6.74 -5.26 -20.61
C LYS A 103 -7.82 -4.78 -19.65
N LYS A 104 -8.51 -5.73 -19.02
CA LYS A 104 -9.52 -5.42 -18.01
C LYS A 104 -8.86 -4.75 -16.80
N ARG A 105 -9.45 -3.64 -16.35
CA ARG A 105 -8.99 -2.90 -15.17
C ARG A 105 -10.06 -2.92 -14.10
N ILE A 106 -9.64 -3.23 -12.89
CA ILE A 106 -10.49 -3.26 -11.70
C ILE A 106 -9.83 -2.42 -10.62
N ALA A 107 -10.59 -1.61 -9.94
CA ALA A 107 -10.15 -0.95 -8.71
C ALA A 107 -10.82 -1.60 -7.52
N TYR A 108 -10.03 -1.97 -6.51
CA TYR A 108 -10.53 -2.53 -5.27
C TYR A 108 -10.04 -1.72 -4.08
N SER A 109 -10.98 -1.19 -3.30
CA SER A 109 -10.69 -0.44 -2.06
C SER A 109 -9.76 0.77 -2.27
N SER A 110 -9.78 1.34 -3.48
CA SER A 110 -9.02 2.56 -3.77
C SER A 110 -9.65 3.76 -3.07
N SER A 111 -8.81 4.73 -2.66
CA SER A 111 -9.28 5.90 -1.91
C SER A 111 -8.82 7.20 -2.57
N ILE A 112 -9.73 8.18 -2.62
CA ILE A 112 -9.44 9.57 -2.97
C ILE A 112 -9.00 10.33 -1.72
N ALA A 113 -9.57 9.98 -0.54
CA ALA A 113 -9.31 10.57 0.76
C ALA A 113 -9.40 12.11 0.77
N GLN A 114 -10.25 12.68 -0.08
CA GLN A 114 -10.49 14.12 -0.19
C GLN A 114 -11.98 14.41 -0.25
N PRO A 115 -12.43 15.56 0.27
CA PRO A 115 -13.82 15.98 0.18
C PRO A 115 -14.24 16.34 -1.25
N GLU A 116 -13.28 16.68 -2.12
CA GLU A 116 -13.47 17.04 -3.51
C GLU A 116 -12.27 16.66 -4.38
N ILE A 117 -12.49 16.55 -5.69
CA ILE A 117 -11.44 16.32 -6.67
C ILE A 117 -11.00 17.69 -7.21
N PRO A 118 -9.69 18.05 -7.12
CA PRO A 118 -9.19 19.30 -7.66
C PRO A 118 -9.49 19.46 -9.15
N GLN A 119 -9.91 20.67 -9.55
CA GLN A 119 -10.34 20.95 -10.92
C GLN A 119 -9.25 20.61 -11.95
N GLN A 120 -7.99 20.84 -11.59
CA GLN A 120 -6.84 20.63 -12.48
C GLN A 120 -6.64 19.20 -12.92
N ILE A 121 -7.12 18.22 -12.12
CA ILE A 121 -6.94 16.79 -12.43
C ILE A 121 -8.23 16.09 -12.82
N LYS A 122 -9.38 16.76 -12.67
CA LYS A 122 -10.71 16.16 -12.90
C LYS A 122 -10.83 15.46 -14.24
N GLU A 123 -10.50 16.18 -15.30
CA GLU A 123 -10.66 15.65 -16.67
C GLU A 123 -9.74 14.45 -16.91
N ARG A 124 -8.49 14.56 -16.48
CA ARG A 124 -7.55 13.45 -16.62
C ARG A 124 -7.99 12.23 -15.81
N MET A 125 -8.38 12.44 -14.55
CA MET A 125 -8.88 11.37 -13.68
C MET A 125 -10.11 10.71 -14.27
N LYS A 126 -11.04 11.49 -14.84
CA LYS A 126 -12.22 10.99 -15.54
C LYS A 126 -11.84 10.07 -16.71
N GLN A 127 -10.97 10.54 -17.60
CA GLN A 127 -10.53 9.78 -18.76
C GLN A 127 -9.89 8.44 -18.38
N ASP A 128 -9.11 8.42 -17.32
CA ASP A 128 -8.44 7.20 -16.86
C ASP A 128 -9.39 6.24 -16.15
N LEU A 129 -10.29 6.74 -15.31
CA LEU A 129 -11.24 5.92 -14.57
C LEU A 129 -12.37 5.35 -15.44
N LEU A 130 -12.72 6.01 -16.54
CA LEU A 130 -13.68 5.45 -17.50
C LEU A 130 -13.21 4.13 -18.14
N LYS A 131 -11.90 3.87 -18.11
CA LYS A 131 -11.30 2.62 -18.61
C LYS A 131 -11.46 1.44 -17.64
N PHE A 132 -11.92 1.68 -16.41
CA PHE A 132 -12.13 0.64 -15.41
C PHE A 132 -13.49 -0.02 -15.59
N LYS A 133 -13.47 -1.35 -15.66
CA LYS A 133 -14.72 -2.13 -15.73
C LYS A 133 -15.47 -2.12 -14.41
N TYR A 134 -14.73 -2.27 -13.30
CA TYR A 134 -15.30 -2.24 -11.94
C TYR A 134 -14.48 -1.30 -11.06
N ILE A 135 -15.20 -0.52 -10.25
CA ILE A 135 -14.59 0.41 -9.32
C ILE A 135 -15.21 0.21 -7.93
N GLY A 136 -14.42 -0.31 -7.02
CA GLY A 136 -14.70 -0.36 -5.60
C GLY A 136 -13.82 0.63 -4.84
N VAL A 137 -14.42 1.46 -4.02
CA VAL A 137 -13.75 2.46 -3.17
C VAL A 137 -14.10 2.26 -1.72
N ARG A 138 -13.25 2.70 -0.80
CA ARG A 138 -13.44 2.41 0.64
C ARG A 138 -14.16 3.52 1.42
N GLU A 139 -14.45 4.66 0.80
CA GLU A 139 -15.19 5.74 1.44
C GLU A 139 -16.46 6.09 0.66
N GLN A 140 -17.55 6.32 1.40
CA GLN A 140 -18.82 6.76 0.81
C GLN A 140 -18.66 8.05 0.01
N ARG A 141 -17.83 8.98 0.49
CA ARG A 141 -17.54 10.23 -0.23
C ARG A 141 -16.90 9.98 -1.60
N SER A 142 -16.01 9.00 -1.70
CA SER A 142 -15.39 8.62 -2.98
C SER A 142 -16.42 8.04 -3.94
N VAL A 143 -17.41 7.28 -3.47
CA VAL A 143 -18.54 6.79 -4.30
C VAL A 143 -19.29 7.97 -4.92
N GLU A 144 -19.67 8.95 -4.11
CA GLU A 144 -20.40 10.14 -4.54
C GLU A 144 -19.61 10.94 -5.59
N LEU A 145 -18.35 11.22 -5.29
CA LEU A 145 -17.48 11.98 -6.18
C LEU A 145 -17.30 11.29 -7.53
N LEU A 146 -17.10 9.98 -7.53
CA LEU A 146 -16.88 9.23 -8.77
C LEU A 146 -18.17 9.00 -9.55
N ASN A 147 -19.31 8.79 -8.90
CA ASN A 147 -20.60 8.73 -9.58
C ASN A 147 -20.87 10.02 -10.36
N VAL A 148 -20.63 11.18 -9.75
CA VAL A 148 -20.79 12.48 -10.42
C VAL A 148 -19.75 12.67 -11.51
N LEU A 149 -18.48 12.36 -11.23
CA LEU A 149 -17.38 12.56 -12.17
C LEU A 149 -17.53 11.72 -13.45
N LEU A 150 -17.93 10.46 -13.28
CA LEU A 150 -17.96 9.47 -14.37
C LEU A 150 -19.35 9.33 -15.01
N GLY A 151 -20.40 9.90 -14.41
CA GLY A 151 -21.77 9.65 -14.82
C GLY A 151 -22.18 8.18 -14.65
N ARG A 152 -21.66 7.48 -13.64
CA ARG A 152 -21.90 6.06 -13.34
C ARG A 152 -22.67 5.92 -12.05
N THR A 153 -23.39 4.80 -11.89
CA THR A 153 -24.13 4.45 -10.67
C THR A 153 -23.70 3.12 -10.08
N ASP A 154 -22.73 2.49 -10.68
CA ASP A 154 -22.22 1.15 -10.31
C ASP A 154 -20.92 1.19 -9.50
N ILE A 155 -20.47 2.37 -9.08
CA ILE A 155 -19.36 2.50 -8.12
C ILE A 155 -19.81 1.93 -6.78
N ARG A 156 -18.99 1.05 -6.19
CA ARG A 156 -19.34 0.33 -4.96
C ARG A 156 -18.49 0.79 -3.79
N LEU A 157 -19.11 0.92 -2.63
CA LEU A 157 -18.43 0.98 -1.37
C LEU A 157 -17.98 -0.44 -1.01
N VAL A 158 -16.70 -0.63 -0.75
CA VAL A 158 -16.11 -1.94 -0.38
C VAL A 158 -15.21 -1.77 0.83
N VAL A 159 -15.03 -2.85 1.59
CA VAL A 159 -14.14 -2.85 2.75
C VAL A 159 -12.67 -2.81 2.33
N ASP A 160 -11.81 -2.35 3.22
CA ASP A 160 -10.36 -2.49 3.06
C ASP A 160 -9.98 -3.99 2.98
N PRO A 161 -8.97 -4.38 2.17
CA PRO A 161 -8.56 -5.79 2.05
C PRO A 161 -8.23 -6.48 3.37
N THR A 162 -7.81 -5.72 4.38
CA THR A 162 -7.54 -6.27 5.71
C THR A 162 -8.77 -6.89 6.39
N TYR A 163 -9.96 -6.50 5.98
CA TYR A 163 -11.22 -7.08 6.47
C TYR A 163 -11.69 -8.32 5.69
N LEU A 164 -10.94 -8.75 4.67
CA LEU A 164 -11.26 -9.97 3.92
C LEU A 164 -10.83 -11.24 4.64
N LEU A 165 -9.89 -11.11 5.58
CA LEU A 165 -9.50 -12.20 6.46
C LEU A 165 -10.37 -12.23 7.71
N SER A 166 -10.69 -13.42 8.17
CA SER A 166 -11.38 -13.63 9.45
C SER A 166 -10.47 -13.28 10.64
N MET A 167 -11.06 -13.16 11.83
CA MET A 167 -10.29 -12.95 13.05
C MET A 167 -9.34 -14.13 13.31
N GLU A 168 -9.81 -15.36 13.06
CA GLU A 168 -9.04 -16.58 13.24
C GLU A 168 -7.81 -16.61 12.32
N GLU A 169 -7.97 -16.23 11.05
CA GLU A 169 -6.85 -16.13 10.09
C GLU A 169 -5.84 -15.07 10.51
N TRP A 170 -6.31 -13.92 11.02
CA TRP A 170 -5.42 -12.88 11.56
C TRP A 170 -4.68 -13.33 12.83
N MET A 171 -5.36 -14.09 13.70
CA MET A 171 -4.72 -14.65 14.90
C MET A 171 -3.66 -15.68 14.52
N GLU A 172 -3.95 -16.61 13.62
CA GLU A 172 -2.97 -17.58 13.12
C GLU A 172 -1.75 -16.89 12.49
N PHE A 173 -1.98 -15.81 11.73
CA PHE A 173 -0.89 -15.01 11.19
C PHE A 173 -0.06 -14.34 12.28
N GLY A 174 -0.73 -13.79 13.30
CA GLY A 174 -0.08 -13.12 14.44
C GLY A 174 0.75 -14.07 15.32
N GLU A 175 0.30 -15.31 15.50
CA GLU A 175 1.03 -16.34 16.28
C GLU A 175 2.39 -16.70 15.66
N LYS A 176 2.52 -16.55 14.35
CA LYS A 176 3.79 -16.77 13.61
C LYS A 176 4.77 -15.60 13.75
N ALA A 177 4.33 -14.48 14.32
CA ALA A 177 5.17 -13.30 14.47
C ALA A 177 6.19 -13.48 15.59
N VAL A 178 7.46 -13.28 15.29
CA VAL A 178 8.53 -13.26 16.28
C VAL A 178 8.72 -11.83 16.76
N LEU A 179 8.38 -11.58 18.03
CA LEU A 179 8.58 -10.27 18.64
C LEU A 179 10.03 -10.14 19.12
N GLU A 180 10.64 -8.99 18.87
CA GLU A 180 12.02 -8.68 19.32
C GLU A 180 12.09 -8.44 20.85
N PHE A 181 10.95 -8.32 21.52
CA PHE A 181 10.86 -8.05 22.95
C PHE A 181 9.61 -8.72 23.55
N PRO A 182 9.64 -9.10 24.85
CA PRO A 182 8.48 -9.68 25.51
C PRO A 182 7.38 -8.63 25.71
N LEU A 183 6.14 -9.00 25.38
CA LEU A 183 4.99 -8.17 25.68
C LEU A 183 4.58 -8.30 27.14
N PRO A 184 4.24 -7.20 27.83
CA PRO A 184 3.60 -7.25 29.14
C PRO A 184 2.26 -7.98 29.06
N LYS A 185 1.81 -8.58 30.19
CA LYS A 185 0.50 -9.24 30.24
C LYS A 185 -0.68 -8.32 29.95
N LYS A 186 -0.53 -7.03 30.26
CA LYS A 186 -1.50 -5.97 29.94
C LYS A 186 -0.75 -4.81 29.31
N TYR A 187 -1.23 -4.33 28.20
CA TYR A 187 -0.65 -3.17 27.51
C TYR A 187 -1.69 -2.43 26.69
N ILE A 188 -1.40 -1.19 26.38
CA ILE A 188 -2.11 -0.40 25.38
C ILE A 188 -1.13 -0.17 24.23
N PHE A 189 -1.52 -0.61 23.05
CA PHE A 189 -0.74 -0.37 21.84
C PHE A 189 -1.09 1.00 21.25
N CYS A 190 -0.08 1.86 21.10
CA CYS A 190 -0.24 3.16 20.46
C CYS A 190 0.53 3.18 19.14
N TYR A 191 -0.17 3.48 18.05
CA TYR A 191 0.42 3.63 16.73
C TYR A 191 0.11 5.01 16.16
N PHE A 192 1.13 5.85 16.01
CA PHE A 192 1.01 7.21 15.50
C PHE A 192 1.67 7.32 14.13
N VAL A 193 0.98 7.99 13.20
CA VAL A 193 1.48 8.19 11.83
C VAL A 193 1.88 9.65 11.65
N GLY A 194 3.16 9.86 11.28
CA GLY A 194 3.73 11.17 10.96
C GLY A 194 4.39 11.88 12.14
N ASP A 195 5.45 12.63 11.84
CA ASP A 195 6.31 13.27 12.84
C ASP A 195 5.84 14.68 13.25
N LYS A 196 4.94 15.29 12.48
CA LYS A 196 4.53 16.69 12.65
C LYS A 196 3.72 16.98 13.93
N ARG A 197 3.32 15.96 14.68
CA ARG A 197 2.48 16.07 15.88
C ARG A 197 3.07 15.33 17.07
N LYS A 198 4.39 15.22 17.14
CA LYS A 198 5.08 14.45 18.17
C LYS A 198 4.66 14.87 19.58
N GLU A 199 4.60 16.16 19.85
CA GLU A 199 4.20 16.73 21.15
C GLU A 199 2.77 16.32 21.55
N ILE A 200 1.84 16.33 20.57
CA ILE A 200 0.46 15.90 20.80
C ILE A 200 0.43 14.40 21.14
N TYR A 201 1.20 13.58 20.44
CA TYR A 201 1.26 12.14 20.67
C TYR A 201 1.87 11.82 22.05
N GLU A 202 2.92 12.54 22.44
CA GLU A 202 3.51 12.42 23.76
C GLU A 202 2.51 12.79 24.87
N GLN A 203 1.75 13.88 24.67
CA GLN A 203 0.69 14.28 25.61
C GLN A 203 -0.41 13.21 25.71
N MET A 204 -0.88 12.68 24.58
CA MET A 204 -1.87 11.59 24.56
C MET A 204 -1.39 10.37 25.34
N VAL A 205 -0.13 9.96 25.17
CA VAL A 205 0.45 8.84 25.93
C VAL A 205 0.46 9.13 27.42
N GLN A 206 0.81 10.34 27.84
CA GLN A 206 0.78 10.74 29.26
C GLN A 206 -0.63 10.73 29.85
N ASP A 207 -1.62 11.19 29.08
CA ASP A 207 -3.01 11.20 29.51
C ASP A 207 -3.57 9.78 29.66
N VAL A 208 -3.24 8.87 28.75
CA VAL A 208 -3.56 7.44 28.88
C VAL A 208 -2.92 6.83 30.11
N LYS A 209 -1.62 7.10 30.37
CA LYS A 209 -0.93 6.63 31.58
C LYS A 209 -1.62 7.11 32.86
N LYS A 210 -2.01 8.39 32.92
CA LYS A 210 -2.76 8.94 34.08
C LYS A 210 -4.11 8.24 34.22
N PHE A 211 -4.83 8.06 33.13
CA PHE A 211 -6.16 7.41 33.16
C PHE A 211 -6.08 5.95 33.62
N THR A 212 -5.09 5.20 33.17
CA THR A 212 -4.92 3.78 33.55
C THR A 212 -4.27 3.58 34.92
N GLY A 213 -3.84 4.65 35.58
CA GLY A 213 -3.13 4.58 36.88
C GLY A 213 -1.71 3.99 36.76
N ASP A 214 -1.19 3.84 35.55
CA ASP A 214 0.15 3.34 35.30
C ASP A 214 1.19 4.44 35.60
N ARG A 215 1.80 4.35 36.75
CA ARG A 215 2.84 5.29 37.21
C ARG A 215 4.26 4.83 36.88
N LYS A 216 4.43 3.67 36.24
CA LYS A 216 5.73 3.15 35.86
C LYS A 216 5.99 3.47 34.40
N SER A 217 6.91 4.36 34.16
CA SER A 217 7.50 4.68 32.84
C SER A 217 8.61 3.68 32.51
#